data_2d4868e4a49584aa4c544f6004717f85
#
_entry.id   2d4868e4a49584aa4c544f6004717f85
#
_cell.length_a   1.000
_cell.length_b   1.000
_cell.length_c   1.000
_cell.angle_alpha   90.00
_cell.angle_beta   90.00
_cell.angle_gamma   90.00
#
_symmetry.space_group_name_H-M   'P 1'
#
loop_
_entity.id
_entity.type
_entity.pdbx_description
1 polymer ?
#
loop_
_entity_poly.entity_id
_entity_poly.type
_entity_poly.pdbx_seq_one_letter_code
_entity_poly.pdbx_strand_id
1 'polypeptide(L)'
;VNVTRIAEPAVSALAVFAAALVALPVFAIVVIAAQPAPDLWSHLLDYVLPQAVRDTAALLIGVGSVALLTGAGTAWLVSSHDFPGRGLLLWLLPLPLAIPTYIAAYVYVDLFEPLGLVHRTLTLWLPPRDALALLPSLRSLPGAILIVGIVLYPYVYLSARATFQLQSAEFAEAARTLGAGRWNVFRRISLPMARPALAVGLALVALETLNDIGASEYLGVRTLTVSIFTTWLNRGSLAGAAQLSCLVLVMVGGLIALERYGRRNAVTEFSSESPRLMPRTPFTGIKGWLAFAACALPVLLGFIVPLLFLLHQSVHRAPVTMDAAVWRDAFNSVTFATLATLVALGLGLATILATRWRPGGWRSFSANITQMGYALPGLVLALGLLAPVLAIDNALSTFASWLGLSQPGLVLMGSGAAVVTAYVIRFLAVPTGFLRAGFERIPFDYDDSARSAGAGQMTAMRRIHLPLLRPALLGAAIVVFVDCLKELPATLLLRPLNVETLATSIYQYASRGSFEDGALAALLIVAASIGPVAWLTRFSDIPQGPA
;
A
#
# COMPACT_ATOMS: atom_id res chain seq x y z
N VAL A 1 -15.71 40.62 -2.75
CA VAL A 1 -15.20 40.61 -4.14
C VAL A 1 -13.71 40.27 -4.22
N ASN A 2 -12.87 40.64 -3.21
CA ASN A 2 -11.41 40.47 -3.32
C ASN A 2 -10.87 39.08 -2.89
N VAL A 3 -11.55 38.32 -2.01
CA VAL A 3 -11.07 37.05 -1.49
C VAL A 3 -11.15 35.93 -2.55
N THR A 4 -12.13 35.95 -3.42
CA THR A 4 -12.30 34.96 -4.50
C THR A 4 -11.28 35.10 -5.63
N ARG A 5 -10.81 36.34 -5.92
CA ARG A 5 -9.77 36.60 -6.95
C ARG A 5 -8.38 36.11 -6.53
N ILE A 6 -8.09 36.01 -5.22
CA ILE A 6 -6.80 35.54 -4.69
C ILE A 6 -6.80 34.02 -4.42
N ALA A 7 -7.95 33.45 -4.05
CA ALA A 7 -8.03 32.03 -3.68
C ALA A 7 -7.80 31.07 -4.86
N GLU A 8 -8.31 31.39 -6.04
CA GLU A 8 -8.17 30.53 -7.22
C GLU A 8 -6.73 30.38 -7.73
N PRO A 9 -5.94 31.47 -7.90
CA PRO A 9 -4.54 31.32 -8.30
C PRO A 9 -3.70 30.61 -7.23
N ALA A 10 -3.96 30.83 -5.94
CA ALA A 10 -3.26 30.15 -4.86
C ALA A 10 -3.53 28.64 -4.85
N VAL A 11 -4.79 28.22 -4.98
CA VAL A 11 -5.18 26.80 -5.06
C VAL A 11 -4.57 26.15 -6.31
N SER A 12 -4.57 26.87 -7.44
CA SER A 12 -3.94 26.39 -8.67
C SER A 12 -2.43 26.26 -8.55
N ALA A 13 -1.77 27.21 -7.88
CA ALA A 13 -0.32 27.14 -7.60
C ALA A 13 0.03 25.95 -6.70
N LEU A 14 -0.78 25.67 -5.67
CA LEU A 14 -0.62 24.50 -4.82
C LEU A 14 -0.79 23.18 -5.59
N ALA A 15 -1.71 23.13 -6.55
CA ALA A 15 -1.89 21.94 -7.40
C ALA A 15 -0.67 21.71 -8.32
N VAL A 16 -0.08 22.77 -8.88
CA VAL A 16 1.17 22.68 -9.65
C VAL A 16 2.33 22.27 -8.76
N PHE A 17 2.44 22.89 -7.60
CA PHE A 17 3.47 22.54 -6.62
C PHE A 17 3.38 21.06 -6.23
N ALA A 18 2.18 20.54 -5.95
CA ALA A 18 1.95 19.15 -5.63
C ALA A 18 2.39 18.21 -6.78
N ALA A 19 2.06 18.57 -8.03
CA ALA A 19 2.50 17.80 -9.20
C ALA A 19 4.02 17.87 -9.41
N ALA A 20 4.62 19.05 -9.26
CA ALA A 20 6.07 19.23 -9.34
C ALA A 20 6.79 18.43 -8.25
N LEU A 21 6.25 18.43 -7.03
CA LEU A 21 6.80 17.67 -5.90
C LEU A 21 6.81 16.16 -6.19
N VAL A 22 5.76 15.61 -6.80
CA VAL A 22 5.69 14.19 -7.20
C VAL A 22 6.62 13.87 -8.37
N ALA A 23 6.79 14.80 -9.33
CA ALA A 23 7.65 14.60 -10.49
C ALA A 23 9.15 14.74 -10.15
N LEU A 24 9.49 15.52 -9.11
CA LEU A 24 10.87 15.86 -8.74
C LEU A 24 11.77 14.64 -8.53
N PRO A 25 11.42 13.61 -7.72
CA PRO A 25 12.29 12.46 -7.50
C PRO A 25 12.51 11.64 -8.76
N VAL A 26 11.51 11.52 -9.64
CA VAL A 26 11.66 10.81 -10.93
C VAL A 26 12.63 11.56 -11.83
N PHE A 27 12.49 12.88 -11.95
CA PHE A 27 13.40 13.72 -12.71
C PHE A 27 14.83 13.63 -12.16
N ALA A 28 15.00 13.74 -10.85
CA ALA A 28 16.31 13.64 -10.20
C ALA A 28 16.99 12.29 -10.46
N ILE A 29 16.23 11.18 -10.36
CA ILE A 29 16.75 9.85 -10.70
C ILE A 29 17.25 9.77 -12.14
N VAL A 30 16.49 10.28 -13.09
CA VAL A 30 16.91 10.26 -14.52
C VAL A 30 18.20 11.07 -14.73
N VAL A 31 18.32 12.23 -14.08
CA VAL A 31 19.53 13.07 -14.13
C VAL A 31 20.73 12.35 -13.50
N ILE A 32 20.54 11.71 -12.33
CA ILE A 32 21.62 10.97 -11.64
C ILE A 32 22.01 9.73 -12.46
N ALA A 33 21.04 9.02 -13.04
CA ALA A 33 21.27 7.84 -13.86
C ALA A 33 22.06 8.14 -15.15
N ALA A 34 22.03 9.39 -15.65
CA ALA A 34 22.83 9.82 -16.79
C ALA A 34 24.34 9.89 -16.48
N GLN A 35 24.74 9.83 -15.19
CA GLN A 35 26.15 9.80 -14.80
C GLN A 35 26.76 8.43 -15.13
N PRO A 36 27.97 8.37 -15.74
CA PRO A 36 28.60 7.10 -16.06
C PRO A 36 29.05 6.34 -14.81
N ALA A 37 28.82 5.03 -14.82
CA ALA A 37 29.27 4.10 -13.78
C ALA A 37 29.87 2.83 -14.45
N PRO A 38 30.93 2.93 -15.31
CA PRO A 38 31.37 1.85 -16.16
C PRO A 38 31.86 0.62 -15.39
N ASP A 39 32.61 0.82 -14.31
CA ASP A 39 33.20 -0.27 -13.51
C ASP A 39 32.13 -1.13 -12.80
N LEU A 40 30.95 -0.57 -12.59
CA LEU A 40 29.86 -1.24 -11.92
C LEU A 40 29.05 -2.13 -12.87
N TRP A 41 28.87 -1.69 -14.13
CA TRP A 41 27.96 -2.35 -15.07
C TRP A 41 28.44 -3.72 -15.54
N SER A 42 29.74 -3.93 -15.73
CA SER A 42 30.27 -5.26 -16.07
C SER A 42 29.85 -6.29 -15.02
N HIS A 43 30.08 -5.97 -13.75
CA HIS A 43 29.70 -6.85 -12.66
C HIS A 43 28.16 -6.99 -12.47
N LEU A 44 27.41 -5.88 -12.65
CA LEU A 44 25.94 -5.92 -12.53
C LEU A 44 25.32 -6.81 -13.62
N LEU A 45 25.77 -6.70 -14.87
CA LEU A 45 25.24 -7.48 -15.98
C LEU A 45 25.54 -8.98 -15.85
N ASP A 46 26.75 -9.33 -15.40
CA ASP A 46 27.18 -10.73 -15.33
C ASP A 46 26.61 -11.47 -14.11
N TYR A 47 26.51 -10.80 -12.94
CA TYR A 47 26.27 -11.50 -11.67
C TYR A 47 25.02 -11.06 -10.90
N VAL A 48 24.55 -9.82 -11.08
CA VAL A 48 23.47 -9.29 -10.23
C VAL A 48 22.15 -9.21 -11.00
N LEU A 49 22.17 -8.56 -12.14
CA LEU A 49 20.95 -8.21 -12.88
C LEU A 49 20.15 -9.42 -13.38
N PRO A 50 20.77 -10.47 -13.96
CA PRO A 50 20.03 -11.63 -14.44
C PRO A 50 19.27 -12.34 -13.32
N GLN A 51 19.91 -12.49 -12.15
CA GLN A 51 19.26 -13.09 -10.99
C GLN A 51 18.18 -12.17 -10.42
N ALA A 52 18.47 -10.87 -10.23
CA ALA A 52 17.52 -9.92 -9.67
C ALA A 52 16.26 -9.78 -10.53
N VAL A 53 16.39 -9.74 -11.86
CA VAL A 53 15.24 -9.70 -12.77
C VAL A 53 14.43 -10.99 -12.70
N ARG A 54 15.10 -12.15 -12.73
CA ARG A 54 14.44 -13.45 -12.64
C ARG A 54 13.70 -13.61 -11.32
N ASP A 55 14.35 -13.30 -10.19
CA ASP A 55 13.78 -13.47 -8.86
C ASP A 55 12.63 -12.47 -8.63
N THR A 56 12.76 -11.22 -9.13
CA THR A 56 11.67 -10.23 -9.12
C THR A 56 10.48 -10.71 -9.94
N ALA A 57 10.70 -11.18 -11.18
CA ALA A 57 9.61 -11.66 -12.02
C ALA A 57 8.93 -12.90 -11.42
N ALA A 58 9.71 -13.85 -10.91
CA ALA A 58 9.17 -15.05 -10.26
C ALA A 58 8.40 -14.72 -8.98
N LEU A 59 8.89 -13.76 -8.18
CA LEU A 59 8.20 -13.27 -6.99
C LEU A 59 6.87 -12.60 -7.37
N LEU A 60 6.86 -11.70 -8.35
CA LEU A 60 5.64 -11.01 -8.80
C LEU A 60 4.59 -11.99 -9.33
N ILE A 61 4.99 -12.95 -10.16
CA ILE A 61 4.08 -13.96 -10.72
C ILE A 61 3.58 -14.88 -9.62
N GLY A 62 4.46 -15.33 -8.73
CA GLY A 62 4.12 -16.23 -7.64
C GLY A 62 3.17 -15.58 -6.63
N VAL A 63 3.53 -14.41 -6.10
CA VAL A 63 2.71 -13.63 -5.16
C VAL A 63 1.37 -13.26 -5.80
N GLY A 64 1.38 -12.78 -7.05
CA GLY A 64 0.18 -12.47 -7.80
C GLY A 64 -0.73 -13.70 -7.98
N SER A 65 -0.17 -14.88 -8.23
CA SER A 65 -0.92 -16.14 -8.35
C SER A 65 -1.56 -16.55 -7.02
N VAL A 66 -0.82 -16.51 -5.92
CA VAL A 66 -1.34 -16.81 -4.57
C VAL A 66 -2.44 -15.82 -4.21
N ALA A 67 -2.19 -14.52 -4.39
CA ALA A 67 -3.16 -13.47 -4.08
C ALA A 67 -4.43 -13.56 -4.95
N LEU A 68 -4.28 -13.91 -6.24
CA LEU A 68 -5.41 -14.09 -7.15
C LEU A 68 -6.28 -15.27 -6.73
N LEU A 69 -5.68 -16.43 -6.52
CA LEU A 69 -6.41 -17.66 -6.16
C LEU A 69 -7.12 -17.49 -4.81
N THR A 70 -6.41 -16.97 -3.83
CA THR A 70 -6.95 -16.77 -2.47
C THR A 70 -7.98 -15.64 -2.45
N GLY A 71 -7.65 -14.48 -3.03
CA GLY A 71 -8.49 -13.29 -3.00
C GLY A 71 -9.76 -13.44 -3.85
N ALA A 72 -9.64 -13.89 -5.10
CA ALA A 72 -10.81 -14.10 -5.95
C ALA A 72 -11.68 -15.27 -5.47
N GLY A 73 -11.04 -16.35 -4.98
CA GLY A 73 -11.75 -17.51 -4.44
C GLY A 73 -12.57 -17.17 -3.20
N THR A 74 -11.97 -16.50 -2.22
CA THR A 74 -12.68 -16.09 -1.01
C THR A 74 -13.73 -15.02 -1.29
N ALA A 75 -13.46 -14.05 -2.19
CA ALA A 75 -14.43 -13.06 -2.63
C ALA A 75 -15.66 -13.70 -3.27
N TRP A 76 -15.46 -14.69 -4.13
CA TRP A 76 -16.56 -15.42 -4.75
C TRP A 76 -17.37 -16.23 -3.74
N LEU A 77 -16.70 -16.94 -2.82
CA LEU A 77 -17.38 -17.73 -1.79
C LEU A 77 -18.29 -16.86 -0.92
N VAL A 78 -17.78 -15.74 -0.39
CA VAL A 78 -18.58 -14.88 0.49
C VAL A 78 -19.63 -14.04 -0.23
N SER A 79 -19.47 -13.80 -1.54
CA SER A 79 -20.46 -13.05 -2.33
C SER A 79 -21.59 -13.91 -2.85
N SER A 80 -21.31 -15.18 -3.26
CA SER A 80 -22.24 -16.05 -3.95
C SER A 80 -22.90 -17.12 -3.07
N HIS A 81 -22.32 -17.40 -1.89
CA HIS A 81 -22.78 -18.48 -1.03
C HIS A 81 -23.05 -18.01 0.40
N ASP A 82 -24.01 -18.64 1.04
CA ASP A 82 -24.27 -18.47 2.47
C ASP A 82 -23.83 -19.73 3.22
N PHE A 83 -23.01 -19.56 4.27
CA PHE A 83 -22.40 -20.65 5.03
C PHE A 83 -22.12 -20.22 6.47
N PRO A 84 -21.94 -21.17 7.42
CA PRO A 84 -21.68 -20.85 8.82
C PRO A 84 -20.46 -19.93 8.98
N GLY A 85 -20.59 -18.88 9.80
CA GLY A 85 -19.49 -17.93 10.10
C GLY A 85 -19.19 -16.91 8.99
N ARG A 86 -19.93 -16.90 7.87
CA ARG A 86 -19.74 -15.95 6.77
C ARG A 86 -19.72 -14.50 7.24
N GLY A 87 -20.65 -14.08 8.12
CA GLY A 87 -20.72 -12.72 8.62
C GLY A 87 -19.43 -12.28 9.34
N LEU A 88 -18.84 -13.16 10.14
CA LEU A 88 -17.57 -12.93 10.80
C LEU A 88 -16.41 -12.82 9.78
N LEU A 89 -16.37 -13.72 8.80
CA LEU A 89 -15.32 -13.75 7.79
C LEU A 89 -15.31 -12.52 6.89
N LEU A 90 -16.46 -11.89 6.64
CA LEU A 90 -16.53 -10.62 5.90
C LEU A 90 -15.65 -9.52 6.54
N TRP A 91 -15.55 -9.53 7.87
CA TRP A 91 -14.71 -8.59 8.63
C TRP A 91 -13.26 -9.04 8.75
N LEU A 92 -13.04 -10.34 8.84
CA LEU A 92 -11.71 -10.89 9.08
C LEU A 92 -10.87 -10.99 7.80
N LEU A 93 -11.47 -11.25 6.63
CA LEU A 93 -10.74 -11.46 5.37
C LEU A 93 -9.85 -10.28 4.93
N PRO A 94 -10.17 -9.00 5.19
CA PRO A 94 -9.28 -7.89 4.91
C PRO A 94 -8.18 -7.67 5.95
N LEU A 95 -8.27 -8.25 7.17
CA LEU A 95 -7.35 -7.97 8.27
C LEU A 95 -5.87 -8.30 8.02
N PRO A 96 -5.49 -9.26 7.15
CA PRO A 96 -4.07 -9.44 6.83
C PRO A 96 -3.37 -8.17 6.33
N LEU A 97 -4.07 -7.20 5.71
CA LEU A 97 -3.51 -5.89 5.34
C LEU A 97 -3.07 -5.03 6.55
N ALA A 98 -3.55 -5.35 7.74
CA ALA A 98 -3.11 -4.67 8.96
C ALA A 98 -1.68 -5.07 9.35
N ILE A 99 -1.18 -6.20 8.85
CA ILE A 99 0.18 -6.68 9.12
C ILE A 99 1.06 -6.34 7.94
N PRO A 100 2.09 -5.49 8.10
CA PRO A 100 3.10 -5.27 7.07
C PRO A 100 3.78 -6.58 6.65
N THR A 101 4.07 -6.73 5.36
CA THR A 101 4.69 -7.94 4.78
C THR A 101 6.01 -8.30 5.43
N TYR A 102 6.85 -7.30 5.74
CA TYR A 102 8.12 -7.54 6.42
C TYR A 102 7.95 -8.07 7.85
N ILE A 103 6.93 -7.60 8.59
CA ILE A 103 6.61 -8.13 9.93
C ILE A 103 6.15 -9.59 9.82
N ALA A 104 5.29 -9.91 8.86
CA ALA A 104 4.88 -11.28 8.62
C ALA A 104 6.08 -12.18 8.28
N ALA A 105 7.00 -11.70 7.43
CA ALA A 105 8.22 -12.43 7.09
C ALA A 105 9.07 -12.72 8.32
N TYR A 106 9.28 -11.72 9.19
CA TYR A 106 10.03 -11.89 10.43
C TYR A 106 9.38 -12.90 11.36
N VAL A 107 8.07 -12.79 11.59
CA VAL A 107 7.30 -13.71 12.43
C VAL A 107 7.40 -15.15 11.94
N TYR A 108 7.20 -15.36 10.64
CA TYR A 108 7.22 -16.72 10.10
C TYR A 108 8.61 -17.35 10.11
N VAL A 109 9.65 -16.58 9.81
CA VAL A 109 11.02 -17.08 9.91
C VAL A 109 11.34 -17.47 11.35
N ASP A 110 11.03 -16.60 12.33
CA ASP A 110 11.29 -16.88 13.75
C ASP A 110 10.50 -18.11 14.25
N LEU A 111 9.25 -18.27 13.82
CA LEU A 111 8.44 -19.45 14.16
C LEU A 111 9.05 -20.77 13.66
N PHE A 112 9.64 -20.77 12.47
CA PHE A 112 10.14 -21.96 11.77
C PHE A 112 11.66 -22.12 11.84
N GLU A 113 12.40 -21.18 12.44
CA GLU A 113 13.85 -21.33 12.65
C GLU A 113 14.18 -22.52 13.56
N PRO A 114 15.40 -23.08 13.46
CA PRO A 114 15.92 -24.02 14.44
C PRO A 114 15.80 -23.40 15.84
N LEU A 115 15.14 -24.08 16.76
CA LEU A 115 14.77 -23.61 18.10
C LEU A 115 13.54 -22.68 18.19
N GLY A 116 12.91 -22.34 17.09
CA GLY A 116 11.62 -21.65 17.04
C GLY A 116 10.48 -22.49 17.64
N LEU A 117 9.31 -21.87 17.80
CA LEU A 117 8.16 -22.50 18.45
C LEU A 117 7.73 -23.79 17.73
N VAL A 118 7.73 -23.82 16.40
CA VAL A 118 7.34 -24.99 15.60
C VAL A 118 8.35 -26.12 15.80
N HIS A 119 9.66 -25.83 15.78
CA HIS A 119 10.68 -26.83 16.05
C HIS A 119 10.54 -27.42 17.45
N ARG A 120 10.38 -26.58 18.48
CA ARG A 120 10.18 -27.01 19.87
C ARG A 120 8.96 -27.92 20.04
N THR A 121 7.85 -27.60 19.35
CA THR A 121 6.64 -28.44 19.41
C THR A 121 6.83 -29.78 18.70
N LEU A 122 7.54 -29.81 17.57
CA LEU A 122 7.84 -31.05 16.85
C LEU A 122 8.78 -31.96 17.63
N THR A 123 9.74 -31.41 18.36
CA THR A 123 10.68 -32.20 19.20
C THR A 123 10.01 -32.86 20.40
N LEU A 124 8.76 -32.52 20.73
CA LEU A 124 7.96 -33.27 21.70
C LEU A 124 7.57 -34.67 21.18
N TRP A 125 7.53 -34.85 19.86
CA TRP A 125 7.03 -36.08 19.20
C TRP A 125 8.09 -36.76 18.33
N LEU A 126 9.12 -36.01 17.90
CA LEU A 126 10.15 -36.47 16.96
C LEU A 126 11.55 -36.17 17.48
N PRO A 127 12.55 -36.99 17.12
CA PRO A 127 13.95 -36.64 17.38
C PRO A 127 14.31 -35.27 16.79
N PRO A 128 15.19 -34.49 17.43
CA PRO A 128 15.52 -33.13 16.98
C PRO A 128 15.99 -33.01 15.52
N ARG A 129 16.71 -34.05 15.02
CA ARG A 129 17.16 -34.10 13.62
C ARG A 129 16.00 -34.25 12.65
N ASP A 130 15.04 -35.11 12.96
CA ASP A 130 13.87 -35.38 12.11
C ASP A 130 12.90 -34.20 12.15
N ALA A 131 12.72 -33.59 13.32
CA ALA A 131 11.98 -32.36 13.48
C ALA A 131 12.54 -31.21 12.61
N LEU A 132 13.87 -31.05 12.58
CA LEU A 132 14.55 -30.05 11.76
C LEU A 132 14.41 -30.36 10.26
N ALA A 133 14.47 -31.64 9.86
CA ALA A 133 14.33 -32.03 8.46
C ALA A 133 12.93 -31.79 7.87
N LEU A 134 11.90 -31.74 8.73
CA LEU A 134 10.52 -31.44 8.35
C LEU A 134 10.24 -29.96 8.18
N LEU A 135 11.09 -29.07 8.73
CA LEU A 135 10.88 -27.64 8.64
C LEU A 135 11.20 -27.13 7.22
N PRO A 136 10.26 -26.44 6.57
CA PRO A 136 10.54 -25.81 5.28
C PRO A 136 11.50 -24.64 5.47
N SER A 137 12.45 -24.49 4.53
CA SER A 137 13.29 -23.29 4.49
C SER A 137 12.44 -22.10 4.00
N LEU A 138 11.99 -21.26 4.94
CA LEU A 138 11.21 -20.07 4.61
C LEU A 138 12.09 -18.94 4.04
N ARG A 139 13.39 -18.93 4.34
CA ARG A 139 14.36 -18.01 3.69
C ARG A 139 14.65 -18.49 2.26
N SER A 140 13.63 -18.38 1.41
CA SER A 140 13.64 -18.85 0.02
C SER A 140 12.60 -18.13 -0.82
N LEU A 141 12.75 -18.18 -2.15
CA LEU A 141 11.77 -17.60 -3.06
C LEU A 141 10.35 -18.19 -2.88
N PRO A 142 10.15 -19.53 -2.74
CA PRO A 142 8.83 -20.07 -2.43
C PRO A 142 8.25 -19.61 -1.10
N GLY A 143 9.09 -19.49 -0.05
CA GLY A 143 8.68 -18.95 1.24
C GLY A 143 8.19 -17.50 1.12
N ALA A 144 8.93 -16.66 0.40
CA ALA A 144 8.54 -15.28 0.12
C ALA A 144 7.22 -15.19 -0.66
N ILE A 145 7.05 -16.02 -1.70
CA ILE A 145 5.80 -16.08 -2.49
C ILE A 145 4.60 -16.39 -1.60
N LEU A 146 4.71 -17.37 -0.73
CA LEU A 146 3.61 -17.78 0.15
C LEU A 146 3.29 -16.72 1.20
N ILE A 147 4.30 -16.22 1.93
CA ILE A 147 4.11 -15.24 3.02
C ILE A 147 3.55 -13.93 2.46
N VAL A 148 4.20 -13.35 1.46
CA VAL A 148 3.76 -12.08 0.88
C VAL A 148 2.40 -12.23 0.18
N GLY A 149 2.17 -13.34 -0.52
CA GLY A 149 0.90 -13.63 -1.19
C GLY A 149 -0.29 -13.76 -0.23
N ILE A 150 -0.08 -14.40 0.93
CA ILE A 150 -1.12 -14.54 1.96
C ILE A 150 -1.39 -13.21 2.68
N VAL A 151 -0.43 -12.32 2.79
CA VAL A 151 -0.63 -10.99 3.39
C VAL A 151 -1.32 -10.04 2.40
N LEU A 152 -0.98 -10.09 1.11
CA LEU A 152 -1.46 -9.14 0.11
C LEU A 152 -2.75 -9.57 -0.63
N TYR A 153 -3.25 -10.82 -0.45
CA TYR A 153 -4.47 -11.27 -1.12
C TYR A 153 -5.70 -10.37 -0.90
N PRO A 154 -5.83 -9.65 0.23
CA PRO A 154 -7.02 -8.82 0.43
C PRO A 154 -7.17 -7.67 -0.57
N TYR A 155 -6.10 -7.22 -1.25
CA TYR A 155 -6.23 -6.27 -2.36
C TYR A 155 -7.07 -6.84 -3.51
N VAL A 156 -6.82 -8.11 -3.87
CA VAL A 156 -7.63 -8.83 -4.86
C VAL A 156 -9.02 -9.14 -4.31
N TYR A 157 -9.12 -9.56 -3.05
CA TYR A 157 -10.39 -9.85 -2.38
C TYR A 157 -11.34 -8.65 -2.39
N LEU A 158 -10.89 -7.48 -1.95
CA LEU A 158 -11.72 -6.27 -1.87
C LEU A 158 -12.21 -5.83 -3.25
N SER A 159 -11.30 -5.80 -4.24
CA SER A 159 -11.64 -5.43 -5.62
C SER A 159 -12.61 -6.41 -6.26
N ALA A 160 -12.37 -7.72 -6.13
CA ALA A 160 -13.21 -8.77 -6.67
C ALA A 160 -14.59 -8.82 -5.99
N ARG A 161 -14.62 -8.70 -4.63
CA ARG A 161 -15.86 -8.72 -3.86
C ARG A 161 -16.79 -7.59 -4.28
N ALA A 162 -16.30 -6.37 -4.42
CA ALA A 162 -17.10 -5.23 -4.85
C ALA A 162 -17.80 -5.52 -6.21
N THR A 163 -17.07 -6.13 -7.15
CA THR A 163 -17.64 -6.49 -8.46
C THR A 163 -18.62 -7.65 -8.37
N PHE A 164 -18.31 -8.73 -7.62
CA PHE A 164 -19.21 -9.87 -7.49
C PHE A 164 -20.53 -9.50 -6.79
N GLN A 165 -20.53 -8.53 -5.90
CA GLN A 165 -21.73 -8.04 -5.24
C GLN A 165 -22.63 -7.20 -6.17
N LEU A 166 -22.03 -6.49 -7.14
CA LEU A 166 -22.75 -5.64 -8.09
C LEU A 166 -23.24 -6.39 -9.34
N GLN A 167 -22.88 -7.67 -9.50
CA GLN A 167 -23.34 -8.47 -10.64
C GLN A 167 -24.85 -8.68 -10.59
N SER A 168 -25.53 -8.32 -11.69
CA SER A 168 -26.96 -8.53 -11.84
C SER A 168 -27.30 -10.02 -11.83
N ALA A 169 -28.35 -10.39 -11.11
CA ALA A 169 -28.92 -11.74 -11.12
C ALA A 169 -29.36 -12.19 -12.52
N GLU A 170 -29.76 -11.25 -13.37
CA GLU A 170 -30.32 -11.52 -14.69
C GLU A 170 -29.39 -12.32 -15.61
N PHE A 171 -28.10 -11.98 -15.63
CA PHE A 171 -27.12 -12.74 -16.45
C PHE A 171 -26.93 -14.17 -15.97
N ALA A 172 -26.94 -14.37 -14.66
CA ALA A 172 -26.79 -15.70 -14.08
C ALA A 172 -28.08 -16.52 -14.25
N GLU A 173 -29.25 -15.90 -14.15
CA GLU A 173 -30.56 -16.52 -14.37
C GLU A 173 -30.74 -16.90 -15.84
N ALA A 174 -30.43 -15.99 -16.77
CA ALA A 174 -30.45 -16.27 -18.19
C ALA A 174 -29.53 -17.45 -18.57
N ALA A 175 -28.34 -17.52 -18.01
CA ALA A 175 -27.44 -18.65 -18.25
C ALA A 175 -27.99 -19.96 -17.68
N ARG A 176 -28.66 -19.91 -16.51
CA ARG A 176 -29.29 -21.12 -15.91
C ARG A 176 -30.50 -21.61 -16.69
N THR A 177 -31.32 -20.72 -17.22
CA THR A 177 -32.43 -21.10 -18.09
C THR A 177 -31.94 -21.78 -19.37
N LEU A 178 -30.74 -21.45 -19.84
CA LEU A 178 -30.02 -22.11 -20.94
C LEU A 178 -29.28 -23.39 -20.50
N GLY A 179 -29.46 -23.87 -19.26
CA GLY A 179 -28.88 -25.12 -18.75
C GLY A 179 -27.46 -25.01 -18.23
N ALA A 180 -26.92 -23.79 -18.05
CA ALA A 180 -25.56 -23.61 -17.51
C ALA A 180 -25.51 -23.98 -16.03
N GLY A 181 -24.64 -24.94 -15.68
CA GLY A 181 -24.32 -25.23 -14.27
C GLY A 181 -23.59 -24.06 -13.59
N ARG A 182 -23.63 -24.00 -12.24
CA ARG A 182 -23.06 -22.92 -11.43
C ARG A 182 -21.58 -22.63 -11.72
N TRP A 183 -20.78 -23.66 -11.93
CA TRP A 183 -19.36 -23.51 -12.28
C TRP A 183 -19.16 -22.84 -13.65
N ASN A 184 -20.03 -23.17 -14.63
CA ASN A 184 -20.01 -22.54 -15.94
C ASN A 184 -20.44 -21.07 -15.87
N VAL A 185 -21.42 -20.71 -15.03
CA VAL A 185 -21.81 -19.32 -14.75
C VAL A 185 -20.61 -18.56 -14.15
N PHE A 186 -19.96 -19.12 -13.13
CA PHE A 186 -18.76 -18.49 -12.54
C PHE A 186 -17.67 -18.27 -13.58
N ARG A 187 -17.25 -19.33 -14.28
CA ARG A 187 -16.10 -19.28 -15.20
C ARG A 187 -16.36 -18.46 -16.46
N ARG A 188 -17.59 -18.48 -17.01
CA ARG A 188 -17.91 -17.84 -18.29
C ARG A 188 -18.58 -16.47 -18.16
N ILE A 189 -19.12 -16.13 -17.00
CA ILE A 189 -19.83 -14.86 -16.76
C ILE A 189 -19.18 -14.09 -15.62
N SER A 190 -19.24 -14.60 -14.37
CA SER A 190 -18.83 -13.84 -13.19
C SER A 190 -17.34 -13.49 -13.21
N LEU A 191 -16.47 -14.43 -13.53
CA LEU A 191 -15.02 -14.22 -13.57
C LEU A 191 -14.58 -13.27 -14.71
N PRO A 192 -15.07 -13.40 -15.95
CA PRO A 192 -14.79 -12.43 -17.02
C PRO A 192 -15.28 -11.01 -16.71
N MET A 193 -16.44 -10.85 -16.10
CA MET A 193 -16.95 -9.54 -15.65
C MET A 193 -16.09 -8.93 -14.53
N ALA A 194 -15.48 -9.75 -13.69
CA ALA A 194 -14.59 -9.31 -12.63
C ALA A 194 -13.15 -9.00 -13.10
N ARG A 195 -12.78 -9.32 -14.35
CA ARG A 195 -11.40 -9.10 -14.87
C ARG A 195 -10.85 -7.69 -14.61
N PRO A 196 -11.62 -6.61 -14.83
CA PRO A 196 -11.09 -5.26 -14.57
C PRO A 196 -10.74 -5.02 -13.11
N ALA A 197 -11.58 -5.50 -12.19
CA ALA A 197 -11.34 -5.38 -10.75
C ALA A 197 -10.17 -6.28 -10.29
N LEU A 198 -10.08 -7.49 -10.86
CA LEU A 198 -8.94 -8.39 -10.62
C LEU A 198 -7.63 -7.78 -11.11
N ALA A 199 -7.63 -7.12 -12.27
CA ALA A 199 -6.46 -6.43 -12.80
C ALA A 199 -6.00 -5.30 -11.87
N VAL A 200 -6.92 -4.51 -11.31
CA VAL A 200 -6.60 -3.46 -10.30
C VAL A 200 -6.03 -4.09 -9.03
N GLY A 201 -6.67 -5.13 -8.49
CA GLY A 201 -6.19 -5.82 -7.29
C GLY A 201 -4.80 -6.42 -7.49
N LEU A 202 -4.55 -7.07 -8.63
CA LEU A 202 -3.23 -7.62 -8.98
C LEU A 202 -2.17 -6.53 -9.19
N ALA A 203 -2.52 -5.40 -9.79
CA ALA A 203 -1.60 -4.28 -9.94
C ALA A 203 -1.16 -3.73 -8.58
N LEU A 204 -2.10 -3.60 -7.62
CA LEU A 204 -1.77 -3.19 -6.24
C LEU A 204 -0.85 -4.22 -5.56
N VAL A 205 -1.17 -5.52 -5.67
CA VAL A 205 -0.30 -6.60 -5.15
C VAL A 205 1.11 -6.52 -5.76
N ALA A 206 1.21 -6.32 -7.08
CA ALA A 206 2.50 -6.23 -7.76
C ALA A 206 3.30 -4.99 -7.34
N LEU A 207 2.65 -3.82 -7.20
CA LEU A 207 3.29 -2.60 -6.73
C LEU A 207 3.79 -2.73 -5.28
N GLU A 208 2.97 -3.30 -4.39
CA GLU A 208 3.39 -3.55 -2.99
C GLU A 208 4.54 -4.57 -2.92
N THR A 209 4.50 -5.64 -3.73
CA THR A 209 5.58 -6.64 -3.81
C THR A 209 6.89 -6.03 -4.32
N LEU A 210 6.85 -5.16 -5.34
CA LEU A 210 8.03 -4.44 -5.83
C LEU A 210 8.59 -3.46 -4.81
N ASN A 211 7.72 -2.89 -3.98
CA ASN A 211 8.12 -1.93 -2.94
C ASN A 211 8.68 -2.60 -1.69
N ASP A 212 8.45 -3.89 -1.51
CA ASP A 212 8.82 -4.61 -0.30
C ASP A 212 10.31 -4.99 -0.30
N ILE A 213 11.12 -4.16 0.36
CA ILE A 213 12.53 -4.46 0.60
C ILE A 213 12.70 -5.33 1.85
N GLY A 214 11.93 -5.05 2.91
CA GLY A 214 12.13 -5.68 4.21
C GLY A 214 11.87 -7.19 4.19
N ALA A 215 10.74 -7.64 3.62
CA ALA A 215 10.47 -9.06 3.49
C ALA A 215 11.40 -9.72 2.47
N SER A 216 11.65 -9.09 1.31
CA SER A 216 12.50 -9.65 0.27
C SER A 216 13.93 -9.88 0.74
N GLU A 217 14.54 -8.90 1.41
CA GLU A 217 15.89 -8.98 1.96
C GLU A 217 15.98 -10.06 3.06
N TYR A 218 15.05 -10.03 4.01
CA TYR A 218 15.05 -10.96 5.14
C TYR A 218 14.82 -12.42 4.73
N LEU A 219 13.99 -12.64 3.70
CA LEU A 219 13.74 -13.97 3.13
C LEU A 219 14.82 -14.39 2.12
N GLY A 220 15.87 -13.59 1.91
CA GLY A 220 17.00 -13.92 1.06
C GLY A 220 16.70 -13.89 -0.43
N VAL A 221 15.64 -13.19 -0.86
CA VAL A 221 15.28 -13.04 -2.28
C VAL A 221 15.97 -11.81 -2.87
N ARG A 222 16.78 -12.01 -3.89
CA ARG A 222 17.56 -10.96 -4.55
C ARG A 222 16.71 -10.21 -5.59
N THR A 223 15.78 -9.38 -5.12
CA THR A 223 14.96 -8.56 -6.01
C THR A 223 15.74 -7.36 -6.55
N LEU A 224 15.20 -6.71 -7.60
CA LEU A 224 15.76 -5.45 -8.11
C LEU A 224 15.77 -4.37 -7.02
N THR A 225 14.74 -4.30 -6.19
CA THR A 225 14.67 -3.33 -5.09
C THR A 225 15.76 -3.57 -4.05
N VAL A 226 16.02 -4.82 -3.67
CA VAL A 226 17.15 -5.19 -2.80
C VAL A 226 18.48 -4.85 -3.49
N SER A 227 18.59 -5.05 -4.81
CA SER A 227 19.81 -4.74 -5.57
C SER A 227 20.09 -3.22 -5.62
N ILE A 228 19.06 -2.37 -5.71
CA ILE A 228 19.19 -0.92 -5.59
C ILE A 228 19.77 -0.54 -4.23
N PHE A 229 19.18 -1.08 -3.15
CA PHE A 229 19.58 -0.81 -1.78
C PHE A 229 21.03 -1.20 -1.51
N THR A 230 21.41 -2.42 -1.90
CA THR A 230 22.79 -2.91 -1.73
C THR A 230 23.79 -2.17 -2.60
N THR A 231 23.41 -1.73 -3.81
CA THR A 231 24.28 -0.93 -4.68
C THR A 231 24.55 0.44 -4.08
N TRP A 232 23.54 1.05 -3.47
CA TRP A 232 23.72 2.34 -2.77
C TRP A 232 24.51 2.18 -1.48
N LEU A 233 24.07 1.36 -0.54
CA LEU A 233 24.64 1.28 0.81
C LEU A 233 25.99 0.54 0.86
N ASN A 234 26.12 -0.56 0.14
CA ASN A 234 27.31 -1.41 0.26
C ASN A 234 28.40 -1.04 -0.75
N ARG A 235 28.01 -0.49 -1.90
CA ARG A 235 28.98 -0.11 -2.97
C ARG A 235 29.17 1.40 -3.09
N GLY A 236 28.39 2.21 -2.37
CA GLY A 236 28.49 3.67 -2.39
C GLY A 236 28.17 4.32 -3.75
N SER A 237 27.58 3.58 -4.70
CA SER A 237 27.31 4.09 -6.04
C SER A 237 25.87 4.61 -6.18
N LEU A 238 25.70 5.92 -6.07
CA LEU A 238 24.40 6.58 -6.28
C LEU A 238 23.97 6.49 -7.75
N ALA A 239 24.93 6.67 -8.69
CA ALA A 239 24.64 6.57 -10.12
C ALA A 239 24.15 5.16 -10.50
N GLY A 240 24.83 4.11 -10.04
CA GLY A 240 24.42 2.74 -10.30
C GLY A 240 23.05 2.40 -9.69
N ALA A 241 22.79 2.86 -8.46
CA ALA A 241 21.49 2.69 -7.83
C ALA A 241 20.37 3.43 -8.57
N ALA A 242 20.65 4.64 -9.10
CA ALA A 242 19.70 5.39 -9.92
C ALA A 242 19.42 4.71 -11.27
N GLN A 243 20.44 4.13 -11.91
CA GLN A 243 20.28 3.36 -13.15
C GLN A 243 19.40 2.11 -12.94
N LEU A 244 19.61 1.36 -11.85
CA LEU A 244 18.75 0.24 -11.46
C LEU A 244 17.33 0.73 -11.12
N SER A 245 17.20 1.90 -10.50
CA SER A 245 15.90 2.52 -10.22
C SER A 245 15.12 2.86 -11.48
N CYS A 246 15.78 3.33 -12.56
CA CYS A 246 15.15 3.53 -13.85
C CYS A 246 14.58 2.22 -14.42
N LEU A 247 15.26 1.09 -14.25
CA LEU A 247 14.76 -0.22 -14.66
C LEU A 247 13.48 -0.61 -13.90
N VAL A 248 13.46 -0.38 -12.57
CA VAL A 248 12.26 -0.61 -11.75
C VAL A 248 11.12 0.32 -12.18
N LEU A 249 11.40 1.59 -12.49
CA LEU A 249 10.37 2.53 -13.01
C LEU A 249 9.78 2.06 -14.33
N VAL A 250 10.59 1.50 -15.23
CA VAL A 250 10.10 0.89 -16.49
C VAL A 250 9.20 -0.31 -16.20
N MET A 251 9.55 -1.17 -15.24
CA MET A 251 8.70 -2.29 -14.82
C MET A 251 7.37 -1.79 -14.22
N VAL A 252 7.40 -0.79 -13.36
CA VAL A 252 6.18 -0.15 -12.81
C VAL A 252 5.32 0.42 -13.92
N GLY A 253 5.92 1.13 -14.87
CA GLY A 253 5.21 1.63 -16.05
C GLY A 253 4.56 0.50 -16.88
N GLY A 254 5.27 -0.61 -17.06
CA GLY A 254 4.75 -1.81 -17.71
C GLY A 254 3.57 -2.43 -16.96
N LEU A 255 3.63 -2.52 -15.62
CA LEU A 255 2.53 -3.02 -14.80
C LEU A 255 1.28 -2.12 -14.89
N ILE A 256 1.45 -0.80 -14.87
CA ILE A 256 0.36 0.16 -15.04
C ILE A 256 -0.24 0.05 -16.45
N ALA A 257 0.60 -0.11 -17.47
CA ALA A 257 0.14 -0.31 -18.84
C ALA A 257 -0.66 -1.62 -18.99
N LEU A 258 -0.18 -2.70 -18.37
CA LEU A 258 -0.86 -4.00 -18.35
C LEU A 258 -2.22 -3.92 -17.62
N GLU A 259 -2.27 -3.22 -16.49
CA GLU A 259 -3.52 -2.97 -15.75
C GLU A 259 -4.52 -2.19 -16.61
N ARG A 260 -4.07 -1.10 -17.25
CA ARG A 260 -4.92 -0.30 -18.17
C ARG A 260 -5.42 -1.14 -19.34
N TYR A 261 -4.58 -2.00 -19.91
CA TYR A 261 -4.97 -2.91 -20.97
C TYR A 261 -6.02 -3.91 -20.48
N GLY A 262 -5.87 -4.47 -19.28
CA GLY A 262 -6.84 -5.38 -18.67
C GLY A 262 -8.23 -4.75 -18.45
N ARG A 263 -8.29 -3.42 -18.24
CA ARG A 263 -9.54 -2.66 -18.10
C ARG A 263 -10.18 -2.19 -19.41
N ARG A 264 -9.46 -2.23 -20.52
CA ARG A 264 -9.85 -1.59 -21.79
C ARG A 264 -11.19 -2.11 -22.37
N ASN A 265 -11.59 -3.33 -22.04
CA ASN A 265 -12.82 -3.96 -22.51
C ASN A 265 -13.86 -4.12 -21.37
N ALA A 266 -13.78 -3.32 -20.31
CA ALA A 266 -14.79 -3.33 -19.27
C ALA A 266 -16.10 -2.78 -19.85
N VAL A 267 -17.13 -3.62 -19.91
CA VAL A 267 -18.49 -3.19 -20.22
C VAL A 267 -18.97 -2.37 -19.03
N THR A 268 -18.96 -1.05 -19.16
CA THR A 268 -19.39 -0.06 -18.14
C THR A 268 -20.90 0.19 -18.17
N GLU A 269 -21.65 -0.55 -18.94
CA GLU A 269 -23.11 -0.44 -18.97
C GLU A 269 -23.73 -1.20 -17.77
N PHE A 270 -23.58 -0.63 -16.59
CA PHE A 270 -24.55 -0.85 -15.54
C PHE A 270 -25.78 0.03 -15.92
N SER A 271 -26.84 -0.60 -16.42
CA SER A 271 -28.11 0.06 -16.60
C SER A 271 -28.52 0.76 -15.29
N SER A 272 -29.00 2.00 -15.39
CA SER A 272 -29.38 2.88 -14.29
C SER A 272 -30.58 2.39 -13.44
N GLU A 273 -31.14 1.25 -13.72
CA GLU A 273 -32.14 0.57 -12.90
C GLU A 273 -31.43 -0.27 -11.84
N SER A 274 -31.89 -0.16 -10.60
CA SER A 274 -31.34 -0.85 -9.43
C SER A 274 -31.11 -2.33 -9.71
N PRO A 275 -29.85 -2.80 -9.81
CA PRO A 275 -29.59 -4.18 -10.19
C PRO A 275 -30.19 -5.13 -9.14
N ARG A 276 -31.00 -6.09 -9.55
CA ARG A 276 -31.41 -7.19 -8.69
C ARG A 276 -30.17 -7.96 -8.27
N LEU A 277 -29.84 -7.88 -6.99
CA LEU A 277 -28.68 -8.59 -6.44
C LEU A 277 -28.87 -10.09 -6.56
N MET A 278 -27.80 -10.80 -6.93
CA MET A 278 -27.83 -12.25 -7.09
C MET A 278 -28.15 -12.94 -5.76
N PRO A 279 -29.21 -13.77 -5.66
CA PRO A 279 -29.52 -14.46 -4.42
C PRO A 279 -28.41 -15.46 -4.07
N ARG A 280 -27.97 -15.45 -2.82
CA ARG A 280 -26.93 -16.36 -2.32
C ARG A 280 -27.49 -17.77 -2.24
N THR A 281 -26.63 -18.74 -2.57
CA THR A 281 -27.00 -20.15 -2.43
C THR A 281 -26.51 -20.71 -1.11
N PRO A 282 -27.36 -21.32 -0.28
CA PRO A 282 -26.91 -21.88 0.99
C PRO A 282 -26.00 -23.10 0.76
N PHE A 283 -24.85 -23.11 1.43
CA PHE A 283 -23.99 -24.27 1.60
C PHE A 283 -24.25 -24.87 2.97
N THR A 284 -24.90 -26.02 3.00
CA THR A 284 -25.23 -26.75 4.23
C THR A 284 -24.30 -27.95 4.44
N GLY A 285 -24.21 -28.42 5.69
CA GLY A 285 -23.40 -29.58 6.06
C GLY A 285 -21.89 -29.37 5.77
N ILE A 286 -21.24 -30.41 5.28
CA ILE A 286 -19.79 -30.43 5.03
C ILE A 286 -19.33 -29.36 4.06
N LYS A 287 -20.13 -29.03 3.03
CA LYS A 287 -19.80 -27.97 2.05
C LYS A 287 -19.71 -26.59 2.69
N GLY A 288 -20.59 -26.28 3.65
CA GLY A 288 -20.54 -25.04 4.41
C GLY A 288 -19.28 -24.92 5.27
N TRP A 289 -18.91 -25.99 5.94
CA TRP A 289 -17.68 -26.02 6.75
C TRP A 289 -16.40 -25.98 5.91
N LEU A 290 -16.40 -26.61 4.72
CA LEU A 290 -15.28 -26.49 3.79
C LEU A 290 -15.13 -25.04 3.26
N ALA A 291 -16.24 -24.36 2.96
CA ALA A 291 -16.22 -22.96 2.56
C ALA A 291 -15.72 -22.05 3.70
N PHE A 292 -16.17 -22.32 4.94
CA PHE A 292 -15.65 -21.65 6.12
C PHE A 292 -14.14 -21.83 6.27
N ALA A 293 -13.65 -23.08 6.21
CA ALA A 293 -12.24 -23.40 6.34
C ALA A 293 -11.40 -22.74 5.22
N ALA A 294 -11.87 -22.76 3.98
CA ALA A 294 -11.19 -22.12 2.85
C ALA A 294 -11.07 -20.60 3.00
N CYS A 295 -12.06 -19.94 3.63
CA CYS A 295 -11.99 -18.51 3.93
C CYS A 295 -11.24 -18.21 5.24
N ALA A 296 -11.31 -19.09 6.24
CA ALA A 296 -10.64 -18.90 7.53
C ALA A 296 -9.13 -19.13 7.45
N LEU A 297 -8.68 -20.07 6.62
CA LEU A 297 -7.26 -20.41 6.49
C LEU A 297 -6.36 -19.21 6.13
N PRO A 298 -6.65 -18.42 5.09
CA PRO A 298 -5.82 -17.26 4.78
C PRO A 298 -5.87 -16.18 5.87
N VAL A 299 -6.99 -16.03 6.60
CA VAL A 299 -7.06 -15.14 7.77
C VAL A 299 -6.20 -15.67 8.91
N LEU A 300 -6.27 -16.98 9.17
CA LEU A 300 -5.46 -17.64 10.19
C LEU A 300 -3.97 -17.41 9.92
N LEU A 301 -3.54 -17.70 8.70
CA LEU A 301 -2.13 -17.56 8.33
C LEU A 301 -1.71 -16.10 8.14
N GLY A 302 -2.51 -15.24 7.52
CA GLY A 302 -2.13 -13.86 7.22
C GLY A 302 -2.28 -12.89 8.40
N PHE A 303 -3.09 -13.22 9.40
CA PHE A 303 -3.39 -12.31 10.51
C PHE A 303 -3.31 -12.95 11.90
N ILE A 304 -4.05 -14.04 12.14
CA ILE A 304 -4.18 -14.58 13.51
C ILE A 304 -2.85 -15.11 14.04
N VAL A 305 -2.15 -15.93 13.26
CA VAL A 305 -0.85 -16.50 13.67
C VAL A 305 0.18 -15.40 13.93
N PRO A 306 0.43 -14.44 13.02
CA PRO A 306 1.33 -13.34 13.31
C PRO A 306 0.90 -12.49 14.53
N LEU A 307 -0.38 -12.19 14.68
CA LEU A 307 -0.88 -11.41 15.82
C LEU A 307 -0.63 -12.13 17.15
N LEU A 308 -0.96 -13.42 17.23
CA LEU A 308 -0.75 -14.21 18.45
C LEU A 308 0.74 -14.34 18.79
N PHE A 309 1.60 -14.50 17.79
CA PHE A 309 3.04 -14.51 17.98
C PHE A 309 3.53 -13.18 18.56
N LEU A 310 3.15 -12.05 17.96
CA LEU A 310 3.54 -10.72 18.44
C LEU A 310 3.04 -10.46 19.86
N LEU A 311 1.80 -10.85 20.17
CA LEU A 311 1.25 -10.74 21.52
C LEU A 311 2.05 -11.57 22.53
N HIS A 312 2.37 -12.84 22.17
CA HIS A 312 3.15 -13.73 23.02
C HIS A 312 4.54 -13.15 23.31
N GLN A 313 5.26 -12.73 22.28
CA GLN A 313 6.60 -12.15 22.44
C GLN A 313 6.55 -10.82 23.20
N SER A 314 5.59 -9.95 22.92
CA SER A 314 5.46 -8.68 23.63
C SER A 314 5.22 -8.85 25.12
N VAL A 315 4.44 -9.86 25.55
CA VAL A 315 4.21 -10.15 26.97
C VAL A 315 5.45 -10.75 27.63
N HIS A 316 6.12 -11.72 26.97
CA HIS A 316 7.30 -12.40 27.53
C HIS A 316 8.52 -11.50 27.61
N ARG A 317 8.67 -10.56 26.67
CA ARG A 317 9.80 -9.61 26.59
C ARG A 317 9.45 -8.23 27.17
N ALA A 318 8.26 -8.04 27.75
CA ALA A 318 7.81 -6.77 28.30
C ALA A 318 8.86 -6.05 29.18
N PRO A 319 9.60 -6.72 30.09
CA PRO A 319 10.60 -6.05 30.92
C PRO A 319 11.76 -5.45 30.12
N VAL A 320 12.07 -5.96 28.93
CA VAL A 320 13.17 -5.51 28.06
C VAL A 320 12.65 -4.54 26.99
N THR A 321 11.45 -4.75 26.50
CA THR A 321 10.89 -4.02 25.33
C THR A 321 10.08 -2.79 25.70
N MET A 322 9.60 -2.66 26.94
CA MET A 322 8.95 -1.45 27.44
C MET A 322 9.97 -0.36 27.84
N ASP A 323 11.00 -0.16 27.02
CA ASP A 323 12.00 0.88 27.21
C ASP A 323 11.50 2.23 26.64
N ALA A 324 12.08 3.32 27.17
CA ALA A 324 11.84 4.67 26.68
C ALA A 324 12.11 4.84 25.16
N ALA A 325 12.98 3.99 24.59
CA ALA A 325 13.29 3.98 23.17
C ALA A 325 12.05 3.68 22.31
N VAL A 326 11.28 2.63 22.63
CA VAL A 326 10.07 2.26 21.85
C VAL A 326 9.03 3.38 21.85
N TRP A 327 8.84 4.04 22.99
CA TRP A 327 7.89 5.16 23.07
C TRP A 327 8.36 6.40 22.30
N ARG A 328 9.67 6.66 22.27
CA ARG A 328 10.26 7.70 21.44
C ARG A 328 10.08 7.38 19.96
N ASP A 329 10.34 6.14 19.54
CA ASP A 329 10.18 5.71 18.15
C ASP A 329 8.70 5.74 17.72
N ALA A 330 7.77 5.40 18.64
CA ALA A 330 6.34 5.56 18.44
C ALA A 330 5.94 7.04 18.28
N PHE A 331 6.47 7.92 19.12
CA PHE A 331 6.25 9.36 19.03
C PHE A 331 6.76 9.94 17.69
N ASN A 332 7.97 9.55 17.26
CA ASN A 332 8.53 9.94 15.98
C ASN A 332 7.63 9.47 14.81
N SER A 333 7.21 8.20 14.84
CA SER A 333 6.33 7.62 13.83
C SER A 333 5.00 8.36 13.73
N VAL A 334 4.36 8.61 14.86
CA VAL A 334 3.08 9.34 14.93
C VAL A 334 3.26 10.78 14.45
N THR A 335 4.35 11.44 14.82
CA THR A 335 4.63 12.81 14.41
C THR A 335 4.81 12.91 12.90
N PHE A 336 5.69 12.08 12.32
CA PHE A 336 5.93 12.08 10.87
C PHE A 336 4.68 11.70 10.08
N ALA A 337 3.94 10.68 10.53
CA ALA A 337 2.69 10.26 9.90
C ALA A 337 1.62 11.35 9.97
N THR A 338 1.47 12.03 11.11
CA THR A 338 0.49 13.12 11.27
C THR A 338 0.82 14.31 10.37
N LEU A 339 2.09 14.77 10.39
CA LEU A 339 2.53 15.87 9.54
C LEU A 339 2.33 15.56 8.06
N ALA A 340 2.76 14.36 7.62
CA ALA A 340 2.58 13.94 6.23
C ALA A 340 1.10 13.85 5.84
N THR A 341 0.25 13.31 6.72
CA THR A 341 -1.20 13.21 6.49
C THR A 341 -1.83 14.58 6.31
N LEU A 342 -1.54 15.54 7.20
CA LEU A 342 -2.10 16.90 7.13
C LEU A 342 -1.68 17.60 5.84
N VAL A 343 -0.40 17.52 5.47
CA VAL A 343 0.13 18.11 4.25
C VAL A 343 -0.47 17.44 3.00
N ALA A 344 -0.53 16.11 2.98
CA ALA A 344 -1.11 15.36 1.85
C ALA A 344 -2.61 15.67 1.68
N LEU A 345 -3.38 15.78 2.76
CA LEU A 345 -4.79 16.20 2.71
C LEU A 345 -4.94 17.62 2.16
N GLY A 346 -4.12 18.55 2.63
CA GLY A 346 -4.14 19.94 2.16
C GLY A 346 -3.82 20.06 0.67
N LEU A 347 -2.74 19.42 0.21
CA LEU A 347 -2.34 19.39 -1.19
C LEU A 347 -3.33 18.62 -2.07
N GLY A 348 -3.85 17.48 -1.58
CA GLY A 348 -4.87 16.70 -2.27
C GLY A 348 -6.16 17.51 -2.47
N LEU A 349 -6.62 18.20 -1.43
CA LEU A 349 -7.78 19.06 -1.50
C LEU A 349 -7.56 20.23 -2.49
N ALA A 350 -6.40 20.90 -2.42
CA ALA A 350 -6.06 21.96 -3.36
C ALA A 350 -6.05 21.44 -4.81
N THR A 351 -5.48 20.26 -5.05
CA THR A 351 -5.42 19.65 -6.39
C THR A 351 -6.82 19.37 -6.96
N ILE A 352 -7.71 18.78 -6.17
CA ILE A 352 -9.07 18.47 -6.63
C ILE A 352 -9.93 19.73 -6.78
N LEU A 353 -9.80 20.70 -5.88
CA LEU A 353 -10.47 21.99 -6.02
C LEU A 353 -10.04 22.75 -7.26
N ALA A 354 -8.74 22.74 -7.61
CA ALA A 354 -8.26 23.38 -8.82
C ALA A 354 -8.95 22.82 -10.08
N THR A 355 -9.20 21.51 -10.13
CA THR A 355 -9.90 20.85 -11.22
C THR A 355 -11.42 21.09 -11.19
N ARG A 356 -12.03 21.16 -9.99
CA ARG A 356 -13.48 21.42 -9.81
C ARG A 356 -13.84 22.84 -10.24
N TRP A 357 -13.04 23.83 -9.84
CA TRP A 357 -13.33 25.24 -10.14
C TRP A 357 -13.13 25.60 -11.62
N ARG A 358 -12.11 25.01 -12.27
CA ARG A 358 -11.87 25.16 -13.72
C ARG A 358 -11.35 23.85 -14.30
N PRO A 359 -12.24 23.02 -14.84
CA PRO A 359 -11.84 21.76 -15.46
C PRO A 359 -11.03 22.00 -16.74
N GLY A 360 -10.09 21.10 -17.02
CA GLY A 360 -9.33 21.04 -18.27
C GLY A 360 -7.87 21.49 -18.19
N GLY A 361 -7.15 21.25 -19.29
CA GLY A 361 -5.76 21.66 -19.50
C GLY A 361 -4.78 21.13 -18.45
N TRP A 362 -3.85 22.00 -18.06
CA TRP A 362 -2.76 21.66 -17.14
C TRP A 362 -3.23 21.27 -15.71
N ARG A 363 -4.44 21.70 -15.26
CA ARG A 363 -4.97 21.34 -13.94
C ARG A 363 -5.32 19.85 -13.86
N SER A 364 -5.99 19.33 -14.89
CA SER A 364 -6.26 17.90 -15.01
C SER A 364 -4.95 17.10 -15.15
N PHE A 365 -3.97 17.64 -15.87
CA PHE A 365 -2.64 17.05 -15.98
C PHE A 365 -1.93 16.98 -14.63
N SER A 366 -1.93 18.08 -13.85
CA SER A 366 -1.37 18.11 -12.49
C SER A 366 -2.04 17.08 -11.58
N ALA A 367 -3.39 16.98 -11.62
CA ALA A 367 -4.13 15.99 -10.85
C ALA A 367 -3.81 14.54 -11.25
N ASN A 368 -3.46 14.28 -12.50
CA ASN A 368 -3.02 12.96 -12.95
C ASN A 368 -1.61 12.65 -12.48
N ILE A 369 -0.69 13.63 -12.48
CA ILE A 369 0.67 13.45 -11.95
C ILE A 369 0.63 13.13 -10.45
N THR A 370 -0.20 13.83 -9.66
CA THR A 370 -0.28 13.57 -8.22
C THR A 370 -0.73 12.15 -7.89
N GLN A 371 -1.44 11.48 -8.79
CA GLN A 371 -1.83 10.07 -8.62
C GLN A 371 -0.69 9.08 -8.89
N MET A 372 0.38 9.50 -9.58
CA MET A 372 1.51 8.63 -9.88
C MET A 372 2.42 8.38 -8.66
N GLY A 373 2.33 9.21 -7.62
CA GLY A 373 3.19 9.10 -6.43
C GLY A 373 3.12 7.73 -5.75
N TYR A 374 1.93 7.14 -5.66
CA TYR A 374 1.73 5.81 -5.06
C TYR A 374 2.41 4.67 -5.84
N ALA A 375 2.56 4.83 -7.14
CA ALA A 375 3.22 3.85 -7.99
C ALA A 375 4.76 3.86 -7.86
N LEU A 376 5.34 4.92 -7.28
CA LEU A 376 6.78 5.02 -7.08
C LEU A 376 7.19 4.14 -5.88
N PRO A 377 8.10 3.16 -6.08
CA PRO A 377 8.65 2.42 -4.95
C PRO A 377 9.34 3.36 -3.97
N GLY A 378 9.11 3.16 -2.65
CA GLY A 378 9.61 4.05 -1.60
C GLY A 378 11.12 4.25 -1.63
N LEU A 379 11.86 3.19 -1.95
CA LEU A 379 13.32 3.25 -2.11
C LEU A 379 13.74 4.13 -3.29
N VAL A 380 13.09 3.97 -4.44
CA VAL A 380 13.34 4.77 -5.66
C VAL A 380 13.03 6.24 -5.39
N LEU A 381 11.90 6.51 -4.74
CA LEU A 381 11.50 7.84 -4.32
C LEU A 381 12.53 8.48 -3.38
N ALA A 382 13.01 7.72 -2.40
CA ALA A 382 14.00 8.22 -1.44
C ALA A 382 15.33 8.57 -2.10
N LEU A 383 15.84 7.70 -2.99
CA LEU A 383 17.05 7.98 -3.77
C LEU A 383 16.89 9.24 -4.64
N GLY A 384 15.73 9.39 -5.26
CA GLY A 384 15.43 10.58 -6.07
C GLY A 384 15.31 11.87 -5.27
N LEU A 385 14.99 11.78 -3.98
CA LEU A 385 14.90 12.95 -3.10
C LEU A 385 16.25 13.35 -2.50
N LEU A 386 17.23 12.46 -2.39
CA LEU A 386 18.51 12.75 -1.74
C LEU A 386 19.19 13.99 -2.34
N ALA A 387 19.38 14.03 -3.64
CA ALA A 387 20.07 15.15 -4.29
C ALA A 387 19.30 16.47 -4.20
N PRO A 388 17.98 16.56 -4.48
CA PRO A 388 17.21 17.78 -4.30
C PRO A 388 17.19 18.29 -2.87
N VAL A 389 17.02 17.41 -1.87
CA VAL A 389 16.98 17.79 -0.46
C VAL A 389 18.32 18.32 -0.01
N LEU A 390 19.44 17.66 -0.36
CA LEU A 390 20.79 18.14 -0.06
C LEU A 390 21.09 19.46 -0.77
N ALA A 391 20.62 19.65 -2.01
CA ALA A 391 20.77 20.91 -2.73
C ALA A 391 20.06 22.07 -2.01
N ILE A 392 18.86 21.83 -1.47
CA ILE A 392 18.14 22.82 -0.67
C ILE A 392 18.87 23.11 0.64
N ASP A 393 19.34 22.09 1.36
CA ASP A 393 20.11 22.28 2.60
C ASP A 393 21.39 23.08 2.37
N ASN A 394 22.11 22.80 1.27
CA ASN A 394 23.30 23.57 0.88
C ASN A 394 22.95 25.02 0.51
N ALA A 395 21.83 25.24 -0.20
CA ALA A 395 21.36 26.58 -0.52
C ALA A 395 21.00 27.38 0.74
N LEU A 396 20.33 26.76 1.72
CA LEU A 396 20.00 27.35 3.00
C LEU A 396 21.26 27.72 3.79
N SER A 397 22.25 26.82 3.83
CA SER A 397 23.54 27.08 4.51
C SER A 397 24.32 28.21 3.84
N THR A 398 24.33 28.27 2.51
CA THR A 398 24.95 29.35 1.73
C THR A 398 24.24 30.70 2.01
N PHE A 399 22.90 30.69 2.02
CA PHE A 399 22.12 31.89 2.31
C PHE A 399 22.33 32.39 3.75
N ALA A 400 22.39 31.48 4.74
CA ALA A 400 22.69 31.84 6.12
C ALA A 400 24.08 32.47 6.26
N SER A 401 25.11 31.91 5.60
CA SER A 401 26.44 32.47 5.59
C SER A 401 26.50 33.85 4.93
N TRP A 402 25.74 34.06 3.86
CA TRP A 402 25.61 35.38 3.21
C TRP A 402 24.98 36.44 4.13
N LEU A 403 24.07 36.05 5.03
CA LEU A 403 23.50 36.92 6.06
C LEU A 403 24.38 37.09 7.30
N GLY A 404 25.58 36.50 7.33
CA GLY A 404 26.47 36.51 8.50
C GLY A 404 26.00 35.66 9.69
N LEU A 405 25.07 34.73 9.44
CA LEU A 405 24.55 33.79 10.44
C LEU A 405 25.41 32.51 10.46
N SER A 406 25.40 31.79 11.58
CA SER A 406 25.99 30.44 11.65
C SER A 406 25.30 29.50 10.67
N GLN A 407 26.09 28.65 10.01
CA GLN A 407 25.53 27.67 9.08
C GLN A 407 24.63 26.67 9.83
N PRO A 408 23.35 26.54 9.45
CA PRO A 408 22.41 25.68 10.16
C PRO A 408 22.65 24.17 9.96
N GLY A 409 23.61 23.78 9.10
CA GLY A 409 23.85 22.37 8.77
C GLY A 409 22.75 21.77 7.90
N LEU A 410 22.47 20.49 8.10
CA LEU A 410 21.42 19.76 7.38
C LEU A 410 20.06 20.01 8.06
N VAL A 411 19.29 20.97 7.54
CA VAL A 411 17.98 21.34 8.09
C VAL A 411 16.90 20.32 7.69
N LEU A 412 16.76 20.03 6.40
CA LEU A 412 15.74 19.12 5.91
C LEU A 412 16.07 17.66 6.20
N MET A 413 17.31 17.24 5.94
CA MET A 413 17.76 15.88 6.26
C MET A 413 17.86 15.65 7.76
N GLY A 414 18.25 16.67 8.54
CA GLY A 414 18.44 16.56 9.98
C GLY A 414 17.17 16.63 10.82
N SER A 415 16.07 17.18 10.29
CA SER A 415 14.81 17.36 11.03
C SER A 415 13.74 16.28 10.77
N GLY A 416 13.96 15.37 9.83
CA GLY A 416 12.94 14.44 9.35
C GLY A 416 11.98 15.02 8.29
N ALA A 417 12.17 16.27 7.86
CA ALA A 417 11.36 16.88 6.81
C ALA A 417 11.49 16.13 5.49
N ALA A 418 12.65 15.53 5.19
CA ALA A 418 12.84 14.67 4.05
C ALA A 418 11.92 13.44 4.08
N VAL A 419 11.77 12.78 5.25
CA VAL A 419 10.85 11.64 5.46
C VAL A 419 9.41 12.08 5.24
N VAL A 420 9.00 13.20 5.86
CA VAL A 420 7.63 13.74 5.70
C VAL A 420 7.35 14.06 4.23
N THR A 421 8.32 14.66 3.52
CA THR A 421 8.21 14.96 2.08
C THR A 421 8.03 13.69 1.25
N ALA A 422 8.80 12.65 1.54
CA ALA A 422 8.67 11.35 0.87
C ALA A 422 7.29 10.73 1.10
N TYR A 423 6.79 10.75 2.33
CA TYR A 423 5.45 10.27 2.67
C TYR A 423 4.36 11.06 1.93
N VAL A 424 4.47 12.38 1.90
CA VAL A 424 3.54 13.23 1.15
C VAL A 424 3.53 12.85 -0.32
N ILE A 425 4.68 12.77 -0.98
CA ILE A 425 4.77 12.41 -2.40
C ILE A 425 4.13 11.04 -2.67
N ARG A 426 4.48 10.05 -1.86
CA ARG A 426 4.05 8.68 -2.04
C ARG A 426 2.54 8.53 -1.84
N PHE A 427 2.01 9.10 -0.77
CA PHE A 427 0.63 8.87 -0.37
C PHE A 427 -0.35 9.96 -0.84
N LEU A 428 0.09 11.00 -1.58
CA LEU A 428 -0.77 12.06 -2.10
C LEU A 428 -1.90 11.54 -3.02
N ALA A 429 -1.67 10.42 -3.68
CA ALA A 429 -2.67 9.75 -4.50
C ALA A 429 -3.92 9.33 -3.72
N VAL A 430 -3.77 8.98 -2.44
CA VAL A 430 -4.87 8.53 -1.58
C VAL A 430 -5.89 9.64 -1.35
N PRO A 431 -5.53 10.81 -0.75
CA PRO A 431 -6.50 11.88 -0.56
C PRO A 431 -7.05 12.43 -1.87
N THR A 432 -6.25 12.50 -2.95
CA THR A 432 -6.77 12.92 -4.26
C THR A 432 -7.83 11.95 -4.79
N GLY A 433 -7.66 10.65 -4.61
CA GLY A 433 -8.63 9.62 -4.99
C GLY A 433 -9.93 9.70 -4.18
N PHE A 434 -9.82 9.73 -2.83
CA PHE A 434 -10.99 9.85 -1.94
C PHE A 434 -11.77 11.14 -2.17
N LEU A 435 -11.09 12.27 -2.33
CA LEU A 435 -11.73 13.56 -2.58
C LEU A 435 -12.37 13.63 -3.96
N ARG A 436 -11.74 13.05 -4.99
CA ARG A 436 -12.36 12.96 -6.32
C ARG A 436 -13.67 12.19 -6.25
N ALA A 437 -13.67 11.00 -5.67
CA ALA A 437 -14.87 10.18 -5.48
C ALA A 437 -15.93 10.88 -4.61
N GLY A 438 -15.50 11.67 -3.60
CA GLY A 438 -16.39 12.48 -2.78
C GLY A 438 -17.05 13.60 -3.58
N PHE A 439 -16.29 14.31 -4.40
CA PHE A 439 -16.82 15.38 -5.25
C PHE A 439 -17.73 14.88 -6.38
N GLU A 440 -17.50 13.69 -6.92
CA GLU A 440 -18.37 13.09 -7.94
C GLU A 440 -19.79 12.83 -7.42
N ARG A 441 -19.95 12.70 -6.10
CA ARG A 441 -21.27 12.58 -5.44
C ARG A 441 -21.97 13.89 -5.16
N ILE A 442 -21.29 15.04 -5.38
CA ILE A 442 -21.83 16.37 -5.15
C ILE A 442 -22.18 16.99 -6.52
N PRO A 443 -23.48 17.08 -6.88
CA PRO A 443 -23.91 17.69 -8.13
C PRO A 443 -23.41 19.14 -8.27
N PHE A 444 -23.18 19.57 -9.50
CA PHE A 444 -22.77 20.95 -9.80
C PHE A 444 -23.84 22.00 -9.45
N ASP A 445 -25.11 21.56 -9.33
CA ASP A 445 -26.23 22.41 -8.93
C ASP A 445 -26.02 23.08 -7.57
N TYR A 446 -25.26 22.46 -6.66
CA TYR A 446 -24.88 23.08 -5.38
C TYR A 446 -23.97 24.30 -5.59
N ASP A 447 -23.05 24.22 -6.56
CA ASP A 447 -22.14 25.32 -6.89
C ASP A 447 -22.93 26.47 -7.56
N ASP A 448 -23.90 26.13 -8.43
CA ASP A 448 -24.75 27.08 -9.11
C ASP A 448 -25.72 27.78 -8.15
N SER A 449 -26.31 27.01 -7.23
CA SER A 449 -27.19 27.57 -6.17
C SER A 449 -26.42 28.50 -5.24
N ALA A 450 -25.20 28.13 -4.84
CA ALA A 450 -24.33 28.96 -4.00
C ALA A 450 -23.98 30.29 -4.72
N ARG A 451 -23.67 30.23 -6.02
CA ARG A 451 -23.38 31.43 -6.84
C ARG A 451 -24.62 32.32 -6.97
N SER A 452 -25.79 31.73 -7.18
CA SER A 452 -27.07 32.46 -7.26
C SER A 452 -27.41 33.15 -5.94
N ALA A 453 -27.06 32.57 -4.82
CA ALA A 453 -27.16 33.14 -3.47
C ALA A 453 -26.04 34.15 -3.14
N GLY A 454 -25.18 34.53 -4.11
CA GLY A 454 -24.08 35.48 -3.91
C GLY A 454 -22.88 34.93 -3.14
N ALA A 455 -22.81 33.63 -2.89
CA ALA A 455 -21.69 33.03 -2.17
C ALA A 455 -20.46 32.87 -3.10
N GLY A 456 -19.33 33.37 -2.65
CA GLY A 456 -18.05 33.15 -3.33
C GLY A 456 -17.57 31.71 -3.17
N GLN A 457 -16.63 31.25 -4.04
CA GLN A 457 -16.08 29.89 -4.06
C GLN A 457 -15.57 29.41 -2.71
N MET A 458 -14.90 30.27 -1.93
CA MET A 458 -14.37 29.90 -0.60
C MET A 458 -15.52 29.72 0.42
N THR A 459 -16.60 30.46 0.30
CA THR A 459 -17.80 30.31 1.15
C THR A 459 -18.51 29.00 0.84
N ALA A 460 -18.71 28.71 -0.46
CA ALA A 460 -19.25 27.41 -0.90
C ALA A 460 -18.37 26.25 -0.43
N MET A 461 -17.04 26.40 -0.54
CA MET A 461 -16.09 25.41 -0.03
C MET A 461 -16.27 25.12 1.46
N ARG A 462 -16.31 26.15 2.30
CA ARG A 462 -16.40 26.00 3.76
C ARG A 462 -17.77 25.55 4.24
N ARG A 463 -18.86 26.03 3.61
CA ARG A 463 -20.23 25.79 4.08
C ARG A 463 -20.92 24.60 3.43
N ILE A 464 -20.52 24.21 2.21
CA ILE A 464 -21.15 23.13 1.45
C ILE A 464 -20.18 21.98 1.25
N HIS A 465 -19.06 22.20 0.53
CA HIS A 465 -18.19 21.11 0.12
C HIS A 465 -17.49 20.45 1.31
N LEU A 466 -16.86 21.21 2.20
CA LEU A 466 -16.09 20.67 3.33
C LEU A 466 -16.95 19.80 4.26
N PRO A 467 -18.18 20.21 4.66
CA PRO A 467 -19.07 19.34 5.43
C PRO A 467 -19.48 18.06 4.71
N LEU A 468 -19.77 18.13 3.40
CA LEU A 468 -20.15 16.96 2.60
C LEU A 468 -18.95 16.02 2.34
N LEU A 469 -17.74 16.54 2.29
CA LEU A 469 -16.50 15.78 2.08
C LEU A 469 -15.91 15.22 3.38
N ARG A 470 -16.48 15.52 4.55
CA ARG A 470 -15.95 15.00 5.84
C ARG A 470 -15.68 13.49 5.84
N PRO A 471 -16.59 12.62 5.35
CA PRO A 471 -16.31 11.18 5.32
C PRO A 471 -15.13 10.82 4.43
N ALA A 472 -14.99 11.47 3.26
CA ALA A 472 -13.87 11.26 2.35
C ALA A 472 -12.54 11.74 2.93
N LEU A 473 -12.55 12.91 3.60
CA LEU A 473 -11.38 13.47 4.29
C LEU A 473 -10.93 12.58 5.45
N LEU A 474 -11.85 12.13 6.29
CA LEU A 474 -11.55 11.24 7.41
C LEU A 474 -11.02 9.89 6.92
N GLY A 475 -11.66 9.32 5.89
CA GLY A 475 -11.19 8.08 5.28
C GLY A 475 -9.78 8.20 4.71
N ALA A 476 -9.52 9.25 3.94
CA ALA A 476 -8.20 9.52 3.42
C ALA A 476 -7.16 9.74 4.53
N ALA A 477 -7.51 10.52 5.57
CA ALA A 477 -6.63 10.79 6.72
C ALA A 477 -6.20 9.50 7.41
N ILE A 478 -7.15 8.62 7.70
CA ILE A 478 -6.90 7.36 8.40
C ILE A 478 -6.00 6.44 7.55
N VAL A 479 -6.28 6.31 6.25
CA VAL A 479 -5.49 5.45 5.36
C VAL A 479 -4.06 5.98 5.21
N VAL A 480 -3.88 7.28 4.92
CA VAL A 480 -2.55 7.90 4.79
C VAL A 480 -1.75 7.78 6.08
N PHE A 481 -2.37 8.06 7.22
CA PHE A 481 -1.71 7.97 8.52
C PHE A 481 -1.16 6.57 8.79
N VAL A 482 -1.97 5.53 8.55
CA VAL A 482 -1.54 4.13 8.76
C VAL A 482 -0.48 3.70 7.75
N ASP A 483 -0.63 4.09 6.49
CA ASP A 483 0.37 3.77 5.48
C ASP A 483 1.73 4.43 5.77
N CYS A 484 1.73 5.65 6.33
CA CYS A 484 2.95 6.30 6.81
C CYS A 484 3.58 5.55 8.01
N LEU A 485 2.77 5.05 8.96
CA LEU A 485 3.29 4.34 10.13
C LEU A 485 4.06 3.05 9.77
N LYS A 486 3.65 2.37 8.73
CA LYS A 486 4.25 1.09 8.27
C LYS A 486 5.28 1.28 7.16
N GLU A 487 5.53 2.53 6.72
CA GLU A 487 6.44 2.81 5.63
C GLU A 487 7.90 2.58 6.08
N LEU A 488 8.57 1.62 5.46
CA LEU A 488 9.94 1.23 5.79
C LEU A 488 10.96 1.70 4.73
N PRO A 489 10.80 1.43 3.42
CA PRO A 489 11.83 1.66 2.41
C PRO A 489 12.34 3.10 2.31
N ALA A 490 11.46 4.08 2.24
CA ALA A 490 11.86 5.49 2.15
C ALA A 490 12.42 5.99 3.49
N THR A 491 11.85 5.52 4.60
CA THR A 491 12.28 5.92 5.95
C THR A 491 13.71 5.48 6.23
N LEU A 492 14.09 4.27 5.83
CA LEU A 492 15.46 3.75 6.01
C LEU A 492 16.53 4.66 5.41
N LEU A 493 16.25 5.32 4.28
CA LEU A 493 17.21 6.16 3.58
C LEU A 493 17.17 7.64 3.99
N LEU A 494 15.99 8.15 4.37
CA LEU A 494 15.78 9.59 4.56
C LEU A 494 15.67 10.01 6.03
N ARG A 495 15.63 9.06 6.97
CA ARG A 495 15.56 9.39 8.39
C ARG A 495 16.83 10.10 8.86
N PRO A 496 16.72 11.07 9.77
CA PRO A 496 17.88 11.68 10.40
C PRO A 496 18.72 10.65 11.17
N LEU A 497 20.00 10.93 11.32
CA LEU A 497 20.87 10.14 12.19
C LEU A 497 20.32 10.15 13.63
N ASN A 498 20.33 8.99 14.28
CA ASN A 498 19.83 8.81 15.66
C ASN A 498 18.31 9.02 15.83
N VAL A 499 17.53 9.10 14.74
CA VAL A 499 16.07 9.11 14.79
C VAL A 499 15.56 7.78 14.22
N GLU A 500 14.85 7.04 15.05
CA GLU A 500 14.17 5.82 14.64
C GLU A 500 12.65 6.03 14.60
N THR A 501 11.99 5.27 13.73
CA THR A 501 10.56 5.07 13.71
C THR A 501 10.25 3.63 14.12
N LEU A 502 8.99 3.30 14.43
CA LEU A 502 8.62 1.91 14.73
C LEU A 502 9.04 0.95 13.62
N ALA A 503 8.81 1.33 12.33
CA ALA A 503 9.17 0.48 11.19
C ALA A 503 10.69 0.24 11.09
N THR A 504 11.51 1.29 11.24
CA THR A 504 12.97 1.17 11.16
C THR A 504 13.57 0.48 12.38
N SER A 505 13.01 0.67 13.56
CA SER A 505 13.38 -0.03 14.79
C SER A 505 13.15 -1.55 14.66
N ILE A 506 11.98 -1.97 14.16
CA ILE A 506 11.67 -3.37 13.89
C ILE A 506 12.68 -3.97 12.89
N TYR A 507 12.96 -3.25 11.80
CA TYR A 507 13.96 -3.69 10.81
C TYR A 507 15.36 -3.87 11.43
N GLN A 508 15.78 -2.96 12.30
CA GLN A 508 17.08 -3.07 12.99
C GLN A 508 17.13 -4.30 13.91
N TYR A 509 16.09 -4.55 14.70
CA TYR A 509 16.03 -5.74 15.52
C TYR A 509 16.07 -7.02 14.67
N ALA A 510 15.31 -7.08 13.60
CA ALA A 510 15.31 -8.22 12.68
C ALA A 510 16.68 -8.44 12.00
N SER A 511 17.33 -7.36 11.54
CA SER A 511 18.66 -7.45 10.90
C SER A 511 19.77 -7.92 11.84
N ARG A 512 19.59 -7.73 13.16
CA ARG A 512 20.51 -8.21 14.21
C ARG A 512 20.16 -9.63 14.70
N GLY A 513 19.09 -10.24 14.17
CA GLY A 513 18.62 -11.57 14.59
C GLY A 513 17.91 -11.58 15.95
N SER A 514 17.41 -10.43 16.42
CA SER A 514 16.68 -10.28 17.69
C SER A 514 15.28 -9.69 17.47
N PHE A 515 14.54 -10.21 16.47
CA PHE A 515 13.21 -9.69 16.10
C PHE A 515 12.22 -9.69 17.29
N GLU A 516 12.36 -10.64 18.21
CA GLU A 516 11.54 -10.73 19.42
C GLU A 516 11.53 -9.44 20.25
N ASP A 517 12.67 -8.72 20.27
CA ASP A 517 12.78 -7.45 20.99
C ASP A 517 12.03 -6.31 20.27
N GLY A 518 11.79 -6.44 18.96
CA GLY A 518 10.96 -5.54 18.16
C GLY A 518 9.45 -5.86 18.17
N ALA A 519 9.02 -6.93 18.85
CA ALA A 519 7.64 -7.41 18.78
C ALA A 519 6.61 -6.40 19.31
N LEU A 520 6.94 -5.62 20.35
CA LEU A 520 6.05 -4.57 20.87
C LEU A 520 5.87 -3.45 19.84
N ALA A 521 6.94 -3.01 19.19
CA ALA A 521 6.88 -2.01 18.13
C ALA A 521 6.01 -2.50 16.94
N ALA A 522 6.18 -3.77 16.55
CA ALA A 522 5.36 -4.41 15.53
C ALA A 522 3.88 -4.48 15.93
N LEU A 523 3.59 -4.85 17.17
CA LEU A 523 2.23 -4.89 17.70
C LEU A 523 1.56 -3.52 17.69
N LEU A 524 2.28 -2.44 18.00
CA LEU A 524 1.76 -1.07 17.94
C LEU A 524 1.36 -0.67 16.51
N ILE A 525 2.17 -1.00 15.50
CA ILE A 525 1.83 -0.78 14.08
C ILE A 525 0.57 -1.56 13.70
N VAL A 526 0.52 -2.85 14.04
CA VAL A 526 -0.62 -3.72 13.73
C VAL A 526 -1.89 -3.21 14.41
N ALA A 527 -1.83 -2.84 15.69
CA ALA A 527 -2.95 -2.29 16.43
C ALA A 527 -3.49 -1.00 15.81
N ALA A 528 -2.60 -0.08 15.39
CA ALA A 528 -2.98 1.13 14.69
C ALA A 528 -3.63 0.86 13.32
N SER A 529 -3.27 -0.25 12.67
CA SER A 529 -3.74 -0.61 11.33
C SER A 529 -5.09 -1.35 11.33
N ILE A 530 -5.46 -2.04 12.42
CA ILE A 530 -6.72 -2.81 12.51
C ILE A 530 -7.94 -1.90 12.34
N GLY A 531 -7.96 -0.75 13.00
CA GLY A 531 -9.09 0.18 12.95
C GLY A 531 -9.43 0.63 11.52
N PRO A 532 -8.47 1.18 10.77
CA PRO A 532 -8.65 1.55 9.37
C PRO A 532 -9.10 0.42 8.44
N VAL A 533 -8.47 -0.75 8.57
CA VAL A 533 -8.84 -1.92 7.77
C VAL A 533 -10.28 -2.35 8.08
N ALA A 534 -10.66 -2.41 9.36
CA ALA A 534 -12.03 -2.70 9.77
C ALA A 534 -13.02 -1.63 9.30
N TRP A 535 -12.61 -0.36 9.26
CA TRP A 535 -13.46 0.73 8.77
C TRP A 535 -13.71 0.63 7.25
N LEU A 536 -12.69 0.29 6.46
CA LEU A 536 -12.83 0.08 5.02
C LEU A 536 -13.87 -1.00 4.69
N THR A 537 -14.02 -2.02 5.52
CA THR A 537 -15.01 -3.09 5.29
C THR A 537 -16.45 -2.61 5.42
N ARG A 538 -16.75 -1.62 6.28
CA ARG A 538 -18.10 -1.05 6.45
C ARG A 538 -18.62 -0.36 5.20
N PHE A 539 -17.74 0.26 4.43
CA PHE A 539 -18.14 0.95 3.18
C PHE A 539 -18.28 0.02 1.97
N SER A 540 -17.79 -1.20 2.09
CA SER A 540 -17.94 -2.21 1.05
C SER A 540 -19.23 -3.03 1.17
N ASP A 541 -20.00 -2.87 2.27
CA ASP A 541 -21.31 -3.49 2.42
C ASP A 541 -22.40 -2.59 1.81
N ILE A 542 -22.93 -3.00 0.67
CA ILE A 542 -24.17 -2.41 0.13
C ILE A 542 -25.30 -2.90 1.03
N PRO A 543 -26.09 -2.01 1.68
CA PRO A 543 -27.25 -2.44 2.45
C PRO A 543 -28.19 -3.21 1.53
N GLN A 544 -28.38 -4.49 1.79
CA GLN A 544 -29.49 -5.22 1.19
C GLN A 544 -30.75 -4.64 1.81
N GLY A 545 -31.58 -3.96 1.02
CA GLY A 545 -32.90 -3.55 1.48
C GLY A 545 -33.65 -4.73 2.09
N PRO A 546 -34.61 -4.48 3.01
CA PRO A 546 -35.39 -5.53 3.65
C PRO A 546 -36.04 -6.39 2.56
N ALA A 547 -35.89 -7.72 2.72
CA ALA A 547 -36.47 -8.73 1.84
C ALA A 547 -38.00 -8.69 1.87
#